data_221daba36abf0270d1305511db520b2f
#
_entry.id   221daba36abf0270d1305511db520b2f
#
_cell.length_a   1.000
_cell.length_b   1.000
_cell.length_c   1.000
_cell.angle_alpha   90.00
_cell.angle_beta   90.00
_cell.angle_gamma   90.00
#
_symmetry.space_group_name_H-M   'P 1'
#
loop_
_entity.id
_entity.type
_entity.pdbx_description
1 polymer ?
#
loop_
_entity_poly.entity_id
_entity_poly.type
_entity_poly.pdbx_seq_one_letter_code
_entity_poly.pdbx_strand_id
1 'polypeptide(L)'
;MGTKLTRKERWLLPKSDFACPEKRPGAGSYPINDPSRVVSAVTYYQRNKYQRCPGGQARICARAKKFGIVSPKIKAFCEAKLKE
;
A
#
# COMPACT_ATOMS: atom_id res chain seq x y z
N MET A 1 16.74 -2.48 3.33
CA MET A 1 15.68 -3.46 3.21
C MET A 1 14.78 -3.41 4.44
N GLY A 2 13.49 -3.20 4.23
CA GLY A 2 12.57 -3.08 5.34
C GLY A 2 12.37 -4.40 6.08
N THR A 3 12.34 -4.34 7.40
CA THR A 3 12.00 -5.49 8.20
C THR A 3 10.51 -5.76 8.08
N LYS A 4 10.14 -7.02 8.03
CA LYS A 4 8.75 -7.41 7.98
C LYS A 4 8.05 -6.98 9.27
N LEU A 5 6.91 -6.32 9.15
CA LEU A 5 6.15 -5.91 10.33
C LEU A 5 5.56 -7.12 11.03
N THR A 6 5.69 -7.16 12.35
CA THR A 6 5.02 -8.16 13.17
C THR A 6 3.54 -7.81 13.25
N ARG A 7 2.72 -8.77 13.67
CA ARG A 7 1.29 -8.54 13.87
C ARG A 7 1.05 -7.40 14.86
N LYS A 8 1.82 -7.39 15.96
CA LYS A 8 1.71 -6.36 16.98
C LYS A 8 2.03 -4.97 16.42
N GLU A 9 3.11 -4.88 15.63
CA GLU A 9 3.49 -3.62 15.02
C GLU A 9 2.42 -3.10 14.07
N ARG A 10 1.80 -4.00 13.30
CA ARG A 10 0.72 -3.62 12.38
C ARG A 10 -0.49 -3.08 13.13
N TRP A 11 -0.83 -3.67 14.28
CA TRP A 11 -1.93 -3.20 15.10
C TRP A 11 -1.69 -1.83 15.69
N LEU A 12 -0.42 -1.44 15.88
CA LEU A 12 -0.05 -0.15 16.42
C LEU A 12 -0.06 0.96 15.37
N LEU A 13 -0.10 0.61 14.09
CA LEU A 13 -0.15 1.61 13.02
C LEU A 13 -1.55 2.20 12.89
N PRO A 14 -1.66 3.52 12.63
CA PRO A 14 -2.94 4.13 12.30
C PRO A 14 -3.52 3.49 11.04
N LYS A 15 -4.84 3.45 10.94
CA LYS A 15 -5.50 2.91 9.75
C LYS A 15 -5.08 3.64 8.48
N SER A 16 -4.74 4.92 8.58
CA SER A 16 -4.28 5.71 7.45
C SER A 16 -2.94 5.23 6.88
N ASP A 17 -2.19 4.41 7.63
CA ASP A 17 -0.93 3.84 7.16
C ASP A 17 -1.11 2.55 6.37
N PHE A 18 -2.34 2.20 6.02
CA PHE A 18 -2.64 1.05 5.18
C PHE A 18 -3.40 1.49 3.94
N ALA A 19 -3.07 0.90 2.79
CA ALA A 19 -3.83 1.14 1.57
C ALA A 19 -5.23 0.55 1.67
N CYS A 20 -5.36 -0.58 2.36
CA CYS A 20 -6.63 -1.26 2.58
C CYS A 20 -6.87 -1.45 4.08
N PRO A 21 -7.25 -0.39 4.81
CA PRO A 21 -7.36 -0.47 6.27
C PRO A 21 -8.47 -1.38 6.76
N GLU A 22 -9.49 -1.60 5.94
CA GLU A 22 -10.63 -2.44 6.32
C GLU A 22 -10.47 -3.91 5.94
N LYS A 23 -9.37 -4.28 5.28
CA LYS A 23 -9.16 -5.66 4.86
C LYS A 23 -8.83 -6.57 6.02
N ARG A 24 -9.44 -7.73 6.02
CA ARG A 24 -9.21 -8.79 7.00
C ARG A 24 -8.33 -9.89 6.42
N PRO A 25 -7.62 -10.68 7.26
CA PRO A 25 -7.55 -10.54 8.72
C PRO A 25 -6.52 -9.52 9.16
N GLY A 26 -6.68 -8.98 10.34
CA GLY A 26 -5.70 -8.12 10.97
C GLY A 26 -6.03 -6.65 10.93
N ALA A 27 -5.02 -5.83 11.13
CA ALA A 27 -5.16 -4.38 11.26
C ALA A 27 -5.37 -3.66 9.94
N GLY A 28 -5.17 -4.35 8.83
CA GLY A 28 -5.28 -3.80 7.49
C GLY A 28 -4.30 -4.47 6.55
N SER A 29 -4.41 -4.18 5.27
CA SER A 29 -3.53 -4.75 4.25
C SER A 29 -2.75 -3.65 3.55
N TYR A 30 -1.56 -4.02 3.05
CA TYR A 30 -0.68 -3.13 2.31
C TYR A 30 -0.24 -1.93 3.15
N PRO A 31 0.62 -2.15 4.18
CA PRO A 31 1.15 -1.03 4.95
C PRO A 31 1.98 -0.10 4.06
N ILE A 32 1.79 1.20 4.22
CA ILE A 32 2.44 2.23 3.42
C ILE A 32 3.05 3.30 4.31
N ASN A 33 3.57 2.88 5.45
CA ASN A 33 4.09 3.78 6.47
C ASN A 33 5.53 4.24 6.25
N ASP A 34 6.22 3.64 5.28
CA ASP A 34 7.56 4.11 4.87
C ASP A 34 7.76 3.89 3.36
N PRO A 35 8.79 4.54 2.75
CA PRO A 35 8.97 4.45 1.31
C PRO A 35 9.15 3.04 0.77
N SER A 36 9.89 2.16 1.47
CA SER A 36 10.11 0.81 0.98
C SER A 36 8.82 -0.01 0.99
N ARG A 37 7.94 0.24 1.97
CA ARG A 37 6.64 -0.43 2.03
C ARG A 37 5.69 0.06 0.95
N VAL A 38 5.79 1.34 0.57
CA VAL A 38 5.01 1.87 -0.55
C VAL A 38 5.38 1.14 -1.84
N VAL A 39 6.68 0.97 -2.10
CA VAL A 39 7.15 0.26 -3.29
C VAL A 39 6.66 -1.19 -3.29
N SER A 40 6.77 -1.86 -2.14
CA SER A 40 6.27 -3.24 -2.00
C SER A 40 4.76 -3.31 -2.20
N ALA A 41 4.03 -2.33 -1.67
CA ALA A 41 2.57 -2.28 -1.82
C ALA A 41 2.16 -2.17 -3.28
N VAL A 42 2.87 -1.37 -4.06
CA VAL A 42 2.61 -1.26 -5.51
C VAL A 42 2.71 -2.63 -6.17
N THR A 43 3.78 -3.36 -5.88
CA THR A 43 4.01 -4.68 -6.47
C THR A 43 2.91 -5.68 -6.09
N TYR A 44 2.63 -5.78 -4.79
CA TYR A 44 1.66 -6.76 -4.30
C TYR A 44 0.23 -6.40 -4.67
N TYR A 45 -0.10 -5.12 -4.68
CA TYR A 45 -1.43 -4.67 -5.05
C TYR A 45 -1.76 -5.02 -6.50
N GLN A 46 -0.79 -4.88 -7.39
CA GLN A 46 -0.97 -5.25 -8.80
C GLN A 46 -1.14 -6.76 -8.98
N ARG A 47 -0.44 -7.56 -8.18
CA ARG A 47 -0.46 -9.02 -8.28
C ARG A 47 -1.74 -9.64 -7.72
N ASN A 48 -2.24 -9.11 -6.62
CA ASN A 48 -3.31 -9.74 -5.87
C ASN A 48 -4.66 -9.10 -6.17
N LYS A 49 -5.23 -9.45 -7.33
CA LYS A 49 -6.51 -8.90 -7.77
C LYS A 49 -7.61 -9.02 -6.72
N TYR A 50 -7.65 -10.15 -6.02
CA TYR A 50 -8.72 -10.44 -5.08
C TYR A 50 -8.57 -9.73 -3.74
N GLN A 51 -7.41 -9.14 -3.50
CA GLN A 51 -7.16 -8.43 -2.25
C GLN A 51 -7.19 -6.91 -2.39
N ARG A 52 -7.58 -6.43 -3.56
CA ARG A 52 -7.71 -5.00 -3.78
C ARG A 52 -8.95 -4.47 -3.04
N CYS A 53 -8.89 -3.20 -2.72
CA CYS A 53 -9.98 -2.52 -2.03
C CYS A 53 -10.28 -1.19 -2.71
N PRO A 54 -11.51 -0.68 -2.61
CA PRO A 54 -11.83 0.64 -3.19
C PRO A 54 -10.93 1.71 -2.60
N GLY A 55 -10.29 2.47 -3.48
CA GLY A 55 -9.42 3.57 -3.08
C GLY A 55 -8.01 3.17 -2.68
N GLY A 56 -7.66 1.88 -2.71
CA GLY A 56 -6.31 1.42 -2.34
C GLY A 56 -5.24 1.99 -3.25
N GLN A 57 -5.48 1.98 -4.55
CA GLN A 57 -4.55 2.56 -5.52
C GLN A 57 -4.31 4.03 -5.23
N ALA A 58 -5.38 4.79 -4.99
CA ALA A 58 -5.26 6.22 -4.71
C ALA A 58 -4.48 6.49 -3.42
N ARG A 59 -4.68 5.68 -2.39
CA ARG A 59 -3.96 5.83 -1.13
C ARG A 59 -2.48 5.53 -1.29
N ILE A 60 -2.13 4.50 -2.04
CA ILE A 60 -0.74 4.16 -2.33
C ILE A 60 -0.08 5.29 -3.12
N CYS A 61 -0.76 5.81 -4.12
CA CYS A 61 -0.23 6.91 -4.94
C CYS A 61 -0.05 8.19 -4.15
N ALA A 62 -1.00 8.53 -3.29
CA ALA A 62 -0.91 9.70 -2.44
C ALA A 62 0.28 9.59 -1.48
N ARG A 63 0.51 8.41 -0.92
CA ARG A 63 1.61 8.19 0.00
C ARG A 63 2.95 8.24 -0.72
N ALA A 64 3.03 7.69 -1.93
CA ALA A 64 4.24 7.76 -2.76
C ALA A 64 4.60 9.23 -3.04
N LYS A 65 3.60 10.04 -3.35
CA LYS A 65 3.79 11.46 -3.58
C LYS A 65 4.27 12.16 -2.31
N LYS A 66 3.69 11.81 -1.17
CA LYS A 66 4.07 12.38 0.12
C LYS A 66 5.53 12.11 0.46
N PHE A 67 6.03 10.91 0.15
CA PHE A 67 7.42 10.55 0.38
C PHE A 67 8.36 11.01 -0.73
N GLY A 68 7.82 11.62 -1.78
CA GLY A 68 8.64 12.09 -2.90
C GLY A 68 9.27 10.97 -3.72
N ILE A 69 8.62 9.80 -3.77
CA ILE A 69 9.15 8.68 -4.53
C ILE A 69 8.90 8.92 -6.01
N VAL A 70 9.99 9.04 -6.77
CA VAL A 70 9.92 9.22 -8.22
C VAL A 70 10.40 7.94 -8.89
N SER A 71 9.49 7.22 -9.52
CA SER A 71 9.79 5.93 -10.13
C SER A 71 8.86 5.70 -11.32
N PRO A 72 9.38 5.24 -12.46
CA PRO A 72 8.52 4.88 -13.60
C PRO A 72 7.50 3.82 -13.24
N LYS A 73 7.87 2.87 -12.37
CA LYS A 73 6.98 1.81 -11.90
C LYS A 73 5.78 2.39 -11.13
N ILE A 74 6.03 3.33 -10.23
CA ILE A 74 4.96 3.94 -9.44
C ILE A 74 4.09 4.83 -10.32
N LYS A 75 4.71 5.57 -11.24
CA LYS A 75 3.96 6.39 -12.18
C LYS A 75 3.01 5.53 -13.01
N ALA A 76 3.51 4.42 -13.55
CA ALA A 76 2.69 3.50 -14.33
C ALA A 76 1.56 2.92 -13.49
N PHE A 77 1.84 2.56 -12.24
CA PHE A 77 0.83 2.06 -11.32
C PHE A 77 -0.28 3.09 -11.08
N CYS A 78 0.09 4.34 -10.88
CA CYS A 78 -0.89 5.40 -10.59
C CYS A 78 -1.76 5.76 -11.80
N GLU A 79 -1.23 5.55 -13.00
CA GLU A 79 -1.97 5.82 -14.24
C GLU A 79 -2.80 4.62 -14.70
N ALA A 80 -2.55 3.45 -14.16
CA ALA A 80 -3.26 2.24 -14.55
C ALA A 80 -4.70 2.25 -14.05
N LYS A 81 -5.59 1.67 -14.84
CA LYS A 81 -6.99 1.50 -14.43
C LYS A 81 -7.14 0.13 -13.80
N LEU A 82 -7.01 0.07 -12.49
CA LEU A 82 -7.12 -1.18 -11.75
C LEU A 82 -8.57 -1.40 -11.32
N LYS A 83 -9.01 -2.65 -11.42
CA LYS A 83 -10.30 -3.04 -10.87
C LYS A 83 -10.16 -3.20 -9.35
N GLU A 84 -11.03 -2.52 -8.64
CA GLU A 84 -11.03 -2.55 -7.17
C GLU A 84 -12.43 -2.97 -6.61
#